data_38e87b7a1f516490f592fe343b76526f
#
_entry.id   38e87b7a1f516490f592fe343b76526f
#
_cell.length_a   1.000
_cell.length_b   1.000
_cell.length_c   1.000
_cell.angle_alpha   90.00
_cell.angle_beta   90.00
_cell.angle_gamma   90.00
#
_symmetry.space_group_name_H-M   'P 1'
#
loop_
_entity.id
_entity.type
_entity.pdbx_description
1 polymer ?
#
loop_
_entity_poly.entity_id
_entity_poly.type
_entity_poly.pdbx_seq_one_letter_code
_entity_poly.pdbx_strand_id
1 'polypeptide(L)'
;MQKMKNGKKVLSVCLSLAMAAGMLSTSAFASWNVYGGSNNHNAVVTEAPTATDASGLDSYIQLHCTGSGWDGVDNVPVLQTVNGTTYAYVLYDGYGASGALVAKVRCAENGGSSIVWTTDPYGTEGTSLNAKSGFQLSTPYLDDKGTPDDASDDTLYVGTISQYDDYEGGEWLTGTGSKVMALTGLDQNKPTVTNVLTGINGQINTPITTDGTYLYFGTWPGGSRAGTYYQVKLSDYSVKTFTPDSYGFYWAGAVSDGTNVYFGSDNGLLYWRSIADFDTTGGVLDLTDVASDAGNVRSTVMMDEDGFLYFTTQGGYLWCCSYKDGLTVEWKAKLGPDPDTNVTSTSTPTKVGDRIYVGYYSGFSDGGVQCVTVSIGEDGSSYIPSVAPVASGFPVQSSIVVMGDGTGTDYLYFNTNAQKGAGYCYSYDGGKTGSKVWGTTGDTYALGGMAIDNGYAVFGNDYNHLYVVHD
;
A
#
# COMPACT_ATOMS: atom_id res chain seq x y z
N MET A 1 -61.44 10.13 15.65
CA MET A 1 -60.37 10.79 16.39
C MET A 1 -59.13 9.93 16.37
N GLN A 2 -58.26 10.10 15.39
CA GLN A 2 -57.00 9.38 15.31
C GLN A 2 -55.94 10.43 14.96
N LYS A 3 -55.13 10.80 15.94
CA LYS A 3 -54.04 11.79 15.79
C LYS A 3 -52.81 11.12 15.23
N MET A 4 -52.35 11.72 14.19
CA MET A 4 -51.11 11.48 13.51
C MET A 4 -49.88 11.52 14.43
N LYS A 5 -49.01 10.53 14.30
CA LYS A 5 -47.61 10.59 14.73
C LYS A 5 -46.73 10.64 13.47
N ASN A 6 -46.53 11.81 12.96
CA ASN A 6 -45.44 12.10 12.00
C ASN A 6 -44.60 13.19 12.64
N GLY A 7 -43.40 12.87 12.98
CA GLY A 7 -42.45 13.84 13.46
C GLY A 7 -41.25 13.21 14.15
N LYS A 8 -40.30 12.70 13.41
CA LYS A 8 -38.90 12.51 13.82
C LYS A 8 -38.09 11.81 12.71
N LYS A 9 -37.91 12.44 11.56
CA LYS A 9 -36.92 12.02 10.57
C LYS A 9 -36.45 13.20 9.68
N VAL A 10 -36.39 14.41 10.21
CA VAL A 10 -35.88 15.59 9.46
C VAL A 10 -34.76 16.31 10.22
N LEU A 11 -34.10 15.68 11.19
CA LEU A 11 -33.06 16.34 11.99
C LEU A 11 -31.68 15.70 11.84
N SER A 12 -31.42 14.94 10.80
CA SER A 12 -30.10 14.34 10.56
C SER A 12 -29.33 14.92 9.38
N VAL A 13 -29.89 15.83 8.59
CA VAL A 13 -29.22 16.39 7.42
C VAL A 13 -28.63 17.79 7.66
N CYS A 14 -28.91 18.41 8.79
CA CYS A 14 -28.41 19.78 9.08
C CYS A 14 -27.25 19.85 10.10
N LEU A 15 -26.70 18.74 10.57
CA LEU A 15 -25.58 18.76 11.52
C LEU A 15 -24.23 18.43 10.86
N SER A 16 -24.20 18.04 9.60
CA SER A 16 -22.95 17.74 8.85
C SER A 16 -22.33 18.97 8.17
N LEU A 17 -22.98 20.13 8.19
CA LEU A 17 -22.41 21.36 7.61
C LEU A 17 -21.70 22.30 8.60
N ALA A 18 -21.60 21.95 9.87
CA ALA A 18 -21.01 22.84 10.89
C ALA A 18 -19.66 22.34 11.45
N MET A 19 -19.14 21.19 11.02
CA MET A 19 -17.81 20.70 11.43
C MET A 19 -16.75 20.70 10.31
N ALA A 20 -17.10 21.07 9.10
CA ALA A 20 -16.16 21.18 7.98
C ALA A 20 -15.34 22.48 7.95
N ALA A 21 -15.48 23.35 8.94
CA ALA A 21 -14.76 24.64 9.00
C ALA A 21 -13.64 24.70 10.05
N GLY A 22 -13.21 23.57 10.60
CA GLY A 22 -12.31 23.54 11.76
C GLY A 22 -11.02 22.75 11.63
N MET A 23 -10.74 22.09 10.51
CA MET A 23 -9.46 21.38 10.30
C MET A 23 -8.90 21.63 8.90
N LEU A 24 -8.77 22.88 8.50
CA LEU A 24 -7.64 23.25 7.65
C LEU A 24 -6.45 23.43 8.60
N SER A 25 -5.95 22.34 9.18
CA SER A 25 -4.55 22.31 9.55
C SER A 25 -3.80 22.45 8.25
N THR A 26 -3.15 23.58 8.04
CA THR A 26 -2.01 23.68 7.17
C THR A 26 -1.02 22.62 7.65
N SER A 27 -1.16 21.38 7.17
CA SER A 27 -0.09 20.39 7.26
C SER A 27 1.00 20.90 6.33
N ALA A 28 1.91 21.68 6.90
CA ALA A 28 3.22 21.82 6.35
C ALA A 28 3.74 20.39 6.16
N PHE A 29 3.94 20.00 4.89
CA PHE A 29 4.72 18.85 4.46
C PHE A 29 4.34 17.51 5.12
N ALA A 30 3.25 16.89 4.67
CA ALA A 30 3.01 15.48 4.96
C ALA A 30 3.99 14.64 4.14
N SER A 31 5.01 14.09 4.78
CA SER A 31 5.92 13.12 4.16
C SER A 31 5.14 11.85 3.78
N TRP A 32 5.48 11.21 2.66
CA TRP A 32 4.97 9.88 2.29
C TRP A 32 5.73 8.80 3.09
N ASN A 33 5.54 8.81 4.41
CA ASN A 33 6.35 8.05 5.37
C ASN A 33 5.82 6.65 5.69
N VAL A 34 4.63 6.31 5.17
CA VAL A 34 3.95 5.03 5.33
C VAL A 34 3.26 4.63 4.03
N TYR A 35 2.93 3.37 3.86
CA TYR A 35 2.15 2.89 2.72
C TYR A 35 0.86 3.71 2.54
N GLY A 36 0.61 4.18 1.31
CA GLY A 36 -0.54 5.04 1.00
C GLY A 36 -0.42 6.47 1.50
N GLY A 37 0.75 6.90 2.02
CA GLY A 37 1.02 8.28 2.46
C GLY A 37 0.27 8.71 3.72
N SER A 38 -0.49 7.79 4.36
CA SER A 38 -1.29 8.07 5.55
C SER A 38 -1.64 6.80 6.30
N ASN A 39 -1.91 6.90 7.60
CA ASN A 39 -2.24 5.74 8.44
C ASN A 39 -3.59 5.08 8.11
N ASN A 40 -4.45 5.75 7.37
CA ASN A 40 -5.69 5.18 6.85
C ASN A 40 -5.54 4.57 5.45
N HIS A 41 -4.35 4.68 4.84
CA HIS A 41 -3.96 4.15 3.53
C HIS A 41 -4.79 4.68 2.35
N ASN A 42 -5.44 5.84 2.52
CA ASN A 42 -6.11 6.54 1.43
C ASN A 42 -5.09 7.43 0.69
N ALA A 43 -4.58 6.96 -0.42
CA ALA A 43 -3.45 7.53 -1.14
C ALA A 43 -3.83 8.80 -1.93
N VAL A 44 -4.25 9.85 -1.22
CA VAL A 44 -4.62 11.15 -1.79
C VAL A 44 -3.52 12.16 -1.53
N VAL A 45 -3.10 12.87 -2.58
CA VAL A 45 -2.05 13.88 -2.53
C VAL A 45 -2.57 15.23 -3.03
N THR A 46 -1.91 16.30 -2.63
CA THR A 46 -2.24 17.67 -3.04
C THR A 46 -1.32 18.20 -4.14
N GLU A 47 -0.19 17.55 -4.37
CA GLU A 47 0.82 17.95 -5.34
C GLU A 47 1.46 16.72 -5.97
N ALA A 48 1.52 16.68 -7.29
CA ALA A 48 2.09 15.57 -8.07
C ALA A 48 2.35 16.02 -9.52
N PRO A 49 3.24 15.35 -10.29
CA PRO A 49 3.55 15.77 -11.66
C PRO A 49 2.35 15.58 -12.60
N THR A 50 1.95 16.66 -13.26
CA THR A 50 0.80 16.70 -14.21
C THR A 50 1.17 17.18 -15.61
N ALA A 51 2.40 17.64 -15.83
CA ALA A 51 2.85 18.06 -17.16
C ALA A 51 3.06 16.86 -18.09
N THR A 52 2.68 17.00 -19.36
CA THR A 52 2.87 15.95 -20.38
C THR A 52 4.34 15.72 -20.74
N ASP A 53 5.18 16.65 -20.43
CA ASP A 53 6.65 16.67 -20.62
C ASP A 53 7.41 16.68 -19.28
N ALA A 54 6.80 16.13 -18.22
CA ALA A 54 7.44 15.97 -16.92
C ALA A 54 8.84 15.36 -17.05
N SER A 55 9.76 15.79 -16.20
CA SER A 55 11.13 15.27 -16.20
C SER A 55 11.19 13.85 -15.61
N GLY A 56 12.17 13.05 -16.00
CA GLY A 56 12.39 11.70 -15.48
C GLY A 56 11.59 10.59 -16.18
N LEU A 57 10.80 10.92 -17.22
CA LEU A 57 10.00 9.91 -17.94
C LEU A 57 10.85 8.89 -18.71
N ASP A 58 12.00 9.31 -19.24
CA ASP A 58 12.90 8.50 -20.06
C ASP A 58 14.24 8.17 -19.35
N SER A 59 14.31 8.37 -18.03
CA SER A 59 15.51 8.14 -17.25
C SER A 59 15.22 7.50 -15.91
N TYR A 60 16.19 6.76 -15.39
CA TYR A 60 16.11 6.12 -14.07
C TYR A 60 17.48 6.18 -13.36
N ILE A 61 17.45 5.97 -12.06
CA ILE A 61 18.63 5.71 -11.25
C ILE A 61 18.81 4.20 -11.16
N GLN A 62 19.98 3.69 -11.57
CA GLN A 62 20.33 2.29 -11.33
C GLN A 62 20.70 2.10 -9.86
N LEU A 63 19.90 1.37 -9.10
CA LEU A 63 20.25 0.96 -7.75
C LEU A 63 21.31 -0.15 -7.80
N HIS A 64 22.17 -0.19 -6.77
CA HIS A 64 23.26 -1.16 -6.72
C HIS A 64 22.73 -2.60 -6.67
N CYS A 65 23.26 -3.47 -7.54
CA CYS A 65 22.98 -4.89 -7.53
C CYS A 65 24.18 -5.70 -8.06
N THR A 66 24.29 -6.98 -7.68
CA THR A 66 25.36 -7.90 -8.07
C THR A 66 24.85 -9.06 -8.92
N GLY A 67 24.17 -8.77 -10.00
CA GLY A 67 23.63 -9.78 -10.90
C GLY A 67 22.38 -9.32 -11.58
N SER A 68 21.63 -10.26 -12.12
CA SER A 68 20.28 -10.06 -12.65
C SER A 68 19.33 -10.99 -11.92
N GLY A 69 18.14 -10.51 -11.65
CA GLY A 69 17.09 -11.27 -10.97
C GLY A 69 15.73 -10.73 -11.36
N TRP A 70 14.75 -11.16 -10.62
CA TRP A 70 13.39 -10.69 -10.60
C TRP A 70 13.23 -10.02 -9.24
N ASP A 71 12.18 -9.28 -9.00
CA ASP A 71 11.86 -8.73 -7.69
C ASP A 71 12.80 -7.59 -7.21
N GLY A 72 13.28 -6.74 -8.09
CA GLY A 72 14.17 -5.62 -7.75
C GLY A 72 13.57 -4.65 -6.74
N VAL A 73 12.62 -3.80 -7.16
CA VAL A 73 11.85 -2.89 -6.31
C VAL A 73 10.37 -3.21 -6.45
N ASP A 74 9.87 -4.12 -5.65
CA ASP A 74 8.49 -4.62 -5.68
C ASP A 74 7.58 -4.02 -4.60
N ASN A 75 8.10 -3.10 -3.83
CA ASN A 75 7.39 -2.36 -2.79
C ASN A 75 7.20 -0.88 -3.15
N VAL A 76 6.51 -0.15 -2.30
CA VAL A 76 6.36 1.30 -2.42
C VAL A 76 7.51 1.97 -1.67
N PRO A 77 8.29 2.88 -2.29
CA PRO A 77 9.25 3.70 -1.55
C PRO A 77 8.56 4.56 -0.49
N VAL A 78 9.29 4.97 0.55
CA VAL A 78 8.84 6.04 1.44
C VAL A 78 9.61 7.32 1.12
N LEU A 79 8.93 8.45 1.20
CA LEU A 79 9.49 9.76 0.88
C LEU A 79 9.49 10.65 2.11
N GLN A 80 10.51 11.51 2.19
CA GLN A 80 10.62 12.54 3.22
C GLN A 80 11.18 13.81 2.62
N THR A 81 10.53 14.94 2.90
CA THR A 81 11.04 16.26 2.53
C THR A 81 11.63 16.94 3.75
N VAL A 82 12.95 17.13 3.75
CA VAL A 82 13.73 17.76 4.81
C VAL A 82 14.30 19.08 4.30
N ASN A 83 13.90 20.21 4.91
CA ASN A 83 14.35 21.55 4.50
C ASN A 83 14.18 21.80 2.99
N GLY A 84 13.06 21.38 2.40
CA GLY A 84 12.74 21.56 0.98
C GLY A 84 13.47 20.59 0.03
N THR A 85 14.20 19.60 0.56
CA THR A 85 14.82 18.55 -0.26
C THR A 85 14.11 17.23 -0.01
N THR A 86 13.59 16.63 -1.09
CA THR A 86 12.91 15.34 -1.01
C THR A 86 13.90 14.19 -1.16
N TYR A 87 13.77 13.21 -0.28
CA TYR A 87 14.54 11.97 -0.29
C TYR A 87 13.59 10.76 -0.39
N ALA A 88 13.98 9.77 -1.18
CA ALA A 88 13.34 8.47 -1.23
C ALA A 88 14.18 7.44 -0.49
N TYR A 89 13.54 6.65 0.37
CA TYR A 89 14.13 5.46 0.99
C TYR A 89 13.51 4.24 0.33
N VAL A 90 14.36 3.43 -0.29
CA VAL A 90 13.96 2.32 -1.15
C VAL A 90 14.55 1.03 -0.61
N LEU A 91 13.69 0.11 -0.16
CA LEU A 91 14.08 -1.26 0.14
C LEU A 91 14.00 -2.08 -1.16
N TYR A 92 15.06 -2.81 -1.51
CA TYR A 92 15.13 -3.51 -2.78
C TYR A 92 15.99 -4.77 -2.71
N ASP A 93 15.81 -5.66 -3.68
CA ASP A 93 16.65 -6.84 -3.87
C ASP A 93 17.94 -6.49 -4.60
N GLY A 94 19.07 -6.60 -3.91
CA GLY A 94 20.39 -6.35 -4.49
C GLY A 94 20.94 -7.51 -5.31
N TYR A 95 20.22 -8.62 -5.38
CA TYR A 95 20.57 -9.90 -6.00
C TYR A 95 21.87 -10.54 -5.48
N GLY A 96 21.96 -11.86 -5.59
CA GLY A 96 23.18 -12.62 -5.33
C GLY A 96 23.84 -12.30 -3.98
N ALA A 97 25.11 -11.89 -4.03
CA ALA A 97 25.90 -11.58 -2.83
C ALA A 97 25.56 -10.26 -2.12
N SER A 98 24.71 -9.42 -2.71
CA SER A 98 24.31 -8.14 -2.09
C SER A 98 23.26 -8.33 -1.01
N GLY A 99 22.33 -9.29 -1.18
CA GLY A 99 21.17 -9.47 -0.31
C GLY A 99 20.16 -8.33 -0.44
N ALA A 100 19.25 -8.20 0.53
CA ALA A 100 18.34 -7.06 0.61
C ALA A 100 19.09 -5.79 0.99
N LEU A 101 18.80 -4.69 0.32
CA LEU A 101 19.47 -3.39 0.47
C LEU A 101 18.44 -2.28 0.67
N VAL A 102 18.88 -1.22 1.35
CA VAL A 102 18.16 0.07 1.39
C VAL A 102 19.04 1.13 0.76
N ALA A 103 18.47 1.92 -0.14
CA ALA A 103 19.09 3.13 -0.67
C ALA A 103 18.35 4.38 -0.17
N LYS A 104 19.10 5.43 0.16
CA LYS A 104 18.60 6.80 0.27
C LYS A 104 18.95 7.52 -1.02
N VAL A 105 17.94 8.04 -1.69
CA VAL A 105 18.07 8.76 -2.96
C VAL A 105 17.57 10.18 -2.77
N ARG A 106 18.38 11.17 -3.17
CA ARG A 106 17.96 12.55 -3.26
C ARG A 106 17.19 12.73 -4.56
N CYS A 107 15.93 13.12 -4.46
CA CYS A 107 15.10 13.48 -5.60
C CYS A 107 15.50 14.87 -6.12
N ALA A 108 15.55 15.02 -7.42
CA ALA A 108 15.84 16.29 -8.08
C ALA A 108 15.28 16.29 -9.51
N GLU A 109 14.97 17.48 -10.00
CA GLU A 109 14.46 17.73 -11.34
C GLU A 109 15.50 17.39 -12.42
N ASN A 110 15.03 17.25 -13.65
CA ASN A 110 15.84 17.14 -14.87
C ASN A 110 16.92 16.03 -14.83
N GLY A 111 16.59 14.89 -14.19
CA GLY A 111 17.52 13.76 -14.05
C GLY A 111 18.67 14.01 -13.08
N GLY A 112 18.60 15.06 -12.25
CA GLY A 112 19.60 15.39 -11.23
C GLY A 112 19.55 14.55 -9.96
N SER A 113 18.64 13.58 -9.88
CA SER A 113 18.49 12.67 -8.73
C SER A 113 19.72 11.79 -8.56
N SER A 114 20.08 11.47 -7.31
CA SER A 114 21.31 10.74 -7.01
C SER A 114 21.21 9.91 -5.73
N ILE A 115 21.90 8.77 -5.69
CA ILE A 115 22.05 7.96 -4.49
C ILE A 115 22.90 8.72 -3.48
N VAL A 116 22.37 8.93 -2.27
CA VAL A 116 23.11 9.53 -1.14
C VAL A 116 23.93 8.46 -0.44
N TRP A 117 23.29 7.35 -0.11
CA TRP A 117 23.93 6.16 0.45
C TRP A 117 23.13 4.90 0.13
N THR A 118 23.81 3.77 0.24
CA THR A 118 23.21 2.43 0.21
C THR A 118 23.74 1.66 1.42
N THR A 119 22.94 0.81 2.03
CA THR A 119 23.41 -0.14 3.06
C THR A 119 24.49 -1.06 2.47
N ASP A 120 25.34 -1.59 3.33
CA ASP A 120 26.39 -2.52 2.90
C ASP A 120 25.78 -3.86 2.40
N PRO A 121 26.49 -4.58 1.55
CA PRO A 121 26.08 -5.91 1.11
C PRO A 121 25.88 -6.91 2.25
N TYR A 122 25.13 -7.97 1.97
CA TYR A 122 24.89 -9.06 2.89
C TYR A 122 26.18 -9.58 3.56
N GLY A 123 26.11 -9.82 4.87
CA GLY A 123 27.24 -10.32 5.70
C GLY A 123 28.00 -9.24 6.45
N THR A 124 27.77 -7.93 6.21
CA THR A 124 28.41 -6.83 6.96
C THR A 124 27.53 -6.43 8.15
N GLU A 125 28.00 -6.64 9.40
CA GLU A 125 27.23 -6.29 10.59
C GLU A 125 27.17 -4.79 10.85
N GLY A 126 26.04 -4.32 11.40
CA GLY A 126 25.80 -2.94 11.85
C GLY A 126 25.51 -1.93 10.74
N THR A 127 25.83 -2.24 9.49
CA THR A 127 25.61 -1.38 8.32
C THR A 127 24.93 -2.12 7.16
N SER A 128 24.66 -3.43 7.31
CA SER A 128 23.92 -4.27 6.38
C SER A 128 22.64 -4.77 7.05
N LEU A 129 21.58 -4.98 6.23
CA LEU A 129 20.38 -5.71 6.69
C LEU A 129 20.72 -7.16 7.08
N ASN A 130 21.84 -7.68 6.59
CA ASN A 130 22.28 -9.06 6.81
C ASN A 130 21.14 -10.06 6.58
N ALA A 131 20.38 -9.82 5.53
CA ALA A 131 19.24 -10.61 5.11
C ALA A 131 19.42 -11.01 3.66
N LYS A 132 19.02 -12.23 3.34
CA LYS A 132 19.03 -12.68 1.95
C LYS A 132 17.98 -11.93 1.16
N SER A 133 18.26 -11.73 -0.10
CA SER A 133 17.32 -11.26 -1.08
C SER A 133 16.46 -12.41 -1.59
N GLY A 134 15.29 -12.09 -2.03
CA GLY A 134 14.32 -12.97 -2.63
C GLY A 134 12.99 -12.24 -2.71
N PHE A 135 11.95 -12.84 -3.18
CA PHE A 135 10.64 -12.28 -3.51
C PHE A 135 10.14 -11.11 -2.66
N GLN A 136 9.71 -10.05 -3.32
CA GLN A 136 8.71 -9.07 -2.91
C GLN A 136 8.84 -8.57 -1.46
N LEU A 137 9.81 -7.71 -1.26
CA LEU A 137 10.10 -7.11 0.02
C LEU A 137 8.96 -6.21 0.51
N SER A 138 8.88 -6.06 1.83
CA SER A 138 7.91 -5.21 2.53
C SER A 138 8.05 -3.73 2.14
N THR A 139 6.94 -2.98 2.05
CA THR A 139 7.00 -1.52 2.05
C THR A 139 7.48 -1.04 3.43
N PRO A 140 8.52 -0.19 3.49
CA PRO A 140 9.04 0.35 4.74
C PRO A 140 8.06 1.30 5.44
N TYR A 141 8.35 1.59 6.72
CA TYR A 141 7.76 2.69 7.47
C TYR A 141 8.85 3.62 8.00
N LEU A 142 8.71 4.92 7.76
CA LEU A 142 9.58 5.96 8.30
C LEU A 142 8.89 6.66 9.48
N ASP A 143 9.44 6.49 10.68
CA ASP A 143 9.02 7.20 11.88
C ASP A 143 9.84 8.48 11.99
N ASP A 144 9.25 9.61 11.61
CA ASP A 144 9.86 10.94 11.63
C ASP A 144 9.75 11.63 12.99
N LYS A 145 9.30 10.91 14.02
CA LYS A 145 9.12 11.39 15.41
C LYS A 145 8.27 12.66 15.53
N GLY A 146 7.57 13.06 14.47
CA GLY A 146 6.83 14.33 14.39
C GLY A 146 7.73 15.55 14.17
N THR A 147 8.96 15.34 13.73
CA THR A 147 9.98 16.37 13.44
C THR A 147 10.40 16.32 11.96
N PRO A 148 9.51 16.63 10.99
CA PRO A 148 9.71 16.33 9.58
C PRO A 148 10.96 16.97 8.97
N ASP A 149 11.47 18.07 9.53
CA ASP A 149 12.69 18.75 9.07
C ASP A 149 13.97 18.31 9.79
N ASP A 150 13.91 17.32 10.69
CA ASP A 150 15.07 16.78 11.42
C ASP A 150 15.21 15.26 11.22
N ALA A 151 15.99 14.88 10.21
CA ALA A 151 16.24 13.47 9.92
C ALA A 151 17.24 12.80 10.90
N SER A 152 17.74 13.50 11.91
CA SER A 152 18.75 12.97 12.82
C SER A 152 18.17 12.01 13.88
N ASP A 153 16.88 12.14 14.21
CA ASP A 153 16.16 11.29 15.16
C ASP A 153 15.19 10.29 14.49
N ASP A 154 15.13 10.32 13.17
CA ASP A 154 14.28 9.44 12.37
C ASP A 154 14.71 7.98 12.47
N THR A 155 13.72 7.11 12.29
CA THR A 155 13.93 5.66 12.23
C THR A 155 13.17 5.06 11.03
N LEU A 156 13.91 4.41 10.12
CA LEU A 156 13.31 3.64 9.04
C LEU A 156 13.16 2.17 9.45
N TYR A 157 11.94 1.67 9.50
CA TYR A 157 11.65 0.26 9.76
C TYR A 157 11.47 -0.50 8.45
N VAL A 158 12.16 -1.64 8.33
CA VAL A 158 12.11 -2.50 7.15
C VAL A 158 11.83 -3.95 7.56
N GLY A 159 10.98 -4.61 6.79
CA GLY A 159 10.75 -6.05 6.87
C GLY A 159 11.56 -6.76 5.79
N THR A 160 12.18 -7.88 6.13
CA THR A 160 12.97 -8.69 5.21
C THR A 160 12.38 -10.08 5.09
N ILE A 161 12.85 -10.84 4.11
CA ILE A 161 12.47 -12.24 3.95
C ILE A 161 13.65 -13.16 4.26
N SER A 162 13.36 -14.40 4.65
CA SER A 162 14.33 -15.48 4.61
C SER A 162 14.42 -16.04 3.17
N GLN A 163 15.57 -16.60 2.83
CA GLN A 163 15.66 -17.40 1.62
C GLN A 163 14.68 -18.59 1.72
N TYR A 164 14.17 -19.03 0.58
CA TYR A 164 13.45 -20.29 0.50
C TYR A 164 14.34 -21.43 1.00
N ASP A 165 13.87 -22.14 2.03
CA ASP A 165 14.64 -23.23 2.62
C ASP A 165 14.34 -24.56 1.92
N ASP A 166 13.16 -24.71 1.29
CA ASP A 166 12.76 -25.94 0.62
C ASP A 166 11.67 -25.70 -0.44
N TYR A 167 11.49 -26.70 -1.33
CA TYR A 167 10.45 -26.72 -2.35
C TYR A 167 9.58 -27.96 -2.15
N GLU A 168 8.36 -27.79 -1.69
CA GLU A 168 7.43 -28.88 -1.42
C GLU A 168 6.08 -28.67 -2.13
N GLY A 169 5.58 -29.72 -2.76
CA GLY A 169 4.25 -29.70 -3.37
C GLY A 169 4.05 -28.71 -4.52
N GLY A 170 5.13 -28.22 -5.14
CA GLY A 170 5.07 -27.21 -6.19
C GLY A 170 5.20 -25.78 -5.67
N GLU A 171 5.46 -25.58 -4.37
CA GLU A 171 5.58 -24.29 -3.73
C GLU A 171 6.91 -24.14 -2.98
N TRP A 172 7.47 -22.93 -3.01
CA TRP A 172 8.63 -22.59 -2.21
C TRP A 172 8.21 -22.30 -0.78
N LEU A 173 8.89 -22.93 0.17
CA LEU A 173 8.65 -22.77 1.59
C LEU A 173 9.70 -21.84 2.19
N THR A 174 9.26 -20.88 2.99
CA THR A 174 10.15 -19.94 3.67
C THR A 174 10.45 -20.43 5.07
N GLY A 175 11.71 -20.32 5.46
CA GLY A 175 12.18 -20.65 6.81
C GLY A 175 12.06 -19.50 7.80
N THR A 176 12.77 -19.62 8.92
CA THR A 176 12.71 -18.71 10.09
C THR A 176 13.72 -17.56 10.05
N GLY A 177 14.16 -17.14 8.88
CA GLY A 177 15.22 -16.12 8.73
C GLY A 177 14.73 -14.68 8.56
N SER A 178 13.43 -14.45 8.46
CA SER A 178 12.87 -13.10 8.29
C SER A 178 13.08 -12.25 9.53
N LYS A 179 13.22 -10.94 9.32
CA LYS A 179 13.53 -9.97 10.37
C LYS A 179 12.77 -8.68 10.14
N VAL A 180 12.49 -7.96 11.23
CA VAL A 180 12.21 -6.52 11.19
C VAL A 180 13.41 -5.79 11.74
N MET A 181 13.87 -4.76 11.05
CA MET A 181 15.07 -4.01 11.37
C MET A 181 14.76 -2.52 11.41
N ALA A 182 15.54 -1.79 12.22
CA ALA A 182 15.51 -0.34 12.33
C ALA A 182 16.82 0.23 11.76
N LEU A 183 16.71 1.22 10.91
CA LEU A 183 17.81 2.04 10.42
C LEU A 183 17.72 3.42 11.06
N THR A 184 18.77 3.85 11.74
CA THR A 184 18.89 5.16 12.40
C THR A 184 20.10 5.93 11.87
N GLY A 185 20.20 7.23 12.16
CA GLY A 185 21.23 8.09 11.61
C GLY A 185 21.07 8.27 10.10
N LEU A 186 19.83 8.49 9.67
CA LEU A 186 19.47 8.61 8.24
C LEU A 186 20.07 9.88 7.59
N ASP A 187 20.47 10.86 8.39
CA ASP A 187 21.18 12.07 8.00
C ASP A 187 22.69 11.85 7.75
N GLN A 188 23.23 10.72 8.22
CA GLN A 188 24.65 10.39 8.11
C GLN A 188 25.02 9.80 6.74
N ASN A 189 26.33 9.64 6.49
CA ASN A 189 26.84 9.02 5.26
C ASN A 189 26.46 7.53 5.12
N LYS A 190 26.14 6.87 6.23
CA LYS A 190 25.62 5.51 6.32
C LYS A 190 24.72 5.38 7.54
N PRO A 191 23.59 4.66 7.45
CA PRO A 191 22.75 4.39 8.58
C PRO A 191 23.38 3.33 9.52
N THR A 192 22.95 3.34 10.77
CA THR A 192 23.16 2.21 11.69
C THR A 192 21.98 1.26 11.59
N VAL A 193 22.25 -0.03 11.36
CA VAL A 193 21.24 -1.07 11.21
C VAL A 193 21.18 -1.93 12.46
N THR A 194 19.99 -2.05 13.07
CA THR A 194 19.75 -2.86 14.27
C THR A 194 18.55 -3.78 14.10
N ASN A 195 18.60 -4.95 14.75
CA ASN A 195 17.46 -5.86 14.75
C ASN A 195 16.39 -5.36 15.74
N VAL A 196 15.15 -5.29 15.29
CA VAL A 196 13.95 -5.10 16.10
C VAL A 196 13.37 -6.46 16.49
N LEU A 197 13.20 -7.34 15.51
CA LEU A 197 12.68 -8.69 15.71
C LEU A 197 13.36 -9.65 14.72
N THR A 198 13.74 -10.84 15.21
CA THR A 198 14.43 -11.88 14.43
C THR A 198 13.75 -13.23 14.61
N GLY A 199 14.11 -14.21 13.75
CA GLY A 199 13.58 -15.56 13.85
C GLY A 199 12.12 -15.68 13.43
N ILE A 200 11.67 -14.78 12.59
CA ILE A 200 10.29 -14.73 12.07
C ILE A 200 10.14 -15.81 11.01
N ASN A 201 9.08 -16.62 11.13
CA ASN A 201 8.72 -17.64 10.16
C ASN A 201 7.86 -17.03 9.03
N GLY A 202 8.24 -17.32 7.79
CA GLY A 202 7.55 -16.81 6.60
C GLY A 202 8.10 -15.49 6.10
N GLN A 203 7.68 -15.10 4.90
CA GLN A 203 8.05 -13.82 4.26
C GLN A 203 7.33 -12.66 4.93
N ILE A 204 8.01 -11.54 5.15
CA ILE A 204 7.39 -10.25 5.48
C ILE A 204 7.30 -9.46 4.17
N ASN A 205 6.21 -9.63 3.45
CA ASN A 205 5.91 -8.87 2.24
C ASN A 205 4.66 -7.97 2.39
N THR A 206 4.01 -8.00 3.56
CA THR A 206 3.04 -6.96 3.90
C THR A 206 3.75 -5.64 4.14
N PRO A 207 3.13 -4.48 3.83
CA PRO A 207 3.64 -3.21 4.31
C PRO A 207 3.82 -3.22 5.84
N ILE A 208 4.84 -2.54 6.34
CA ILE A 208 4.90 -2.18 7.76
C ILE A 208 3.99 -0.97 7.94
N THR A 209 2.91 -1.15 8.69
CA THR A 209 1.93 -0.11 8.99
C THR A 209 1.97 0.27 10.45
N THR A 210 1.33 1.37 10.84
CA THR A 210 1.40 1.90 12.21
C THR A 210 0.13 2.61 12.63
N ASP A 211 -0.12 2.65 13.94
CA ASP A 211 -1.07 3.57 14.58
C ASP A 211 -0.36 4.69 15.37
N GLY A 212 0.97 4.83 15.19
CA GLY A 212 1.82 5.75 15.93
C GLY A 212 2.34 5.20 17.26
N THR A 213 1.81 4.07 17.74
CA THR A 213 2.25 3.40 18.98
C THR A 213 2.87 2.03 18.72
N TYR A 214 2.31 1.33 17.74
CA TYR A 214 2.70 -0.02 17.35
C TYR A 214 3.02 -0.08 15.86
N LEU A 215 3.92 -0.98 15.50
CA LEU A 215 4.07 -1.48 14.13
C LEU A 215 3.20 -2.72 13.95
N TYR A 216 2.63 -2.84 12.76
CA TYR A 216 1.83 -3.99 12.35
C TYR A 216 2.38 -4.57 11.05
N PHE A 217 2.53 -5.87 10.98
CA PHE A 217 2.89 -6.60 9.76
C PHE A 217 2.50 -8.07 9.87
N GLY A 218 2.30 -8.70 8.74
CA GLY A 218 1.96 -10.12 8.64
C GLY A 218 3.04 -10.92 7.91
N THR A 219 3.00 -12.24 8.06
CA THR A 219 3.90 -13.16 7.36
C THR A 219 3.15 -14.14 6.47
N TRP A 220 3.79 -14.53 5.39
CA TRP A 220 3.32 -15.56 4.49
C TRP A 220 4.34 -16.70 4.40
N PRO A 221 4.06 -17.88 4.99
CA PRO A 221 4.98 -19.01 5.00
C PRO A 221 4.81 -19.95 3.79
N GLY A 222 3.95 -19.60 2.84
CA GLY A 222 3.66 -20.38 1.65
C GLY A 222 2.38 -21.20 1.73
N GLY A 223 1.65 -21.30 0.62
CA GLY A 223 0.44 -22.10 0.46
C GLY A 223 -0.61 -21.87 1.54
N SER A 224 -1.19 -22.94 2.06
CA SER A 224 -2.19 -22.88 3.13
C SER A 224 -1.62 -22.86 4.56
N ARG A 225 -0.31 -22.70 4.72
CA ARG A 225 0.33 -22.65 6.04
C ARG A 225 -0.08 -21.38 6.79
N ALA A 226 -0.25 -21.52 8.10
CA ALA A 226 -0.59 -20.40 8.97
C ALA A 226 0.56 -19.39 9.04
N GLY A 227 0.28 -18.17 8.63
CA GLY A 227 1.13 -17.01 8.87
C GLY A 227 0.86 -16.42 10.25
N THR A 228 1.70 -15.49 10.67
CA THR A 228 1.53 -14.76 11.93
C THR A 228 1.42 -13.27 11.65
N TYR A 229 0.45 -12.60 12.26
CA TYR A 229 0.34 -11.15 12.29
C TYR A 229 0.94 -10.63 13.59
N TYR A 230 1.77 -9.62 13.49
CA TYR A 230 2.55 -9.06 14.59
C TYR A 230 2.05 -7.67 14.96
N GLN A 231 2.03 -7.38 16.26
CA GLN A 231 1.94 -6.06 16.85
C GLN A 231 3.23 -5.83 17.66
N VAL A 232 4.04 -4.85 17.24
CA VAL A 232 5.33 -4.54 17.89
C VAL A 232 5.29 -3.11 18.42
N LYS A 233 5.46 -2.94 19.73
CA LYS A 233 5.42 -1.63 20.37
C LYS A 233 6.66 -0.81 20.03
N LEU A 234 6.49 0.41 19.54
CA LEU A 234 7.60 1.27 19.12
C LEU A 234 8.55 1.65 20.25
N SER A 235 8.04 1.79 21.50
CA SER A 235 8.84 2.30 22.62
C SER A 235 9.82 1.30 23.24
N ASP A 236 9.55 -0.01 23.13
CA ASP A 236 10.32 -1.06 23.80
C ASP A 236 10.44 -2.37 23.02
N TYR A 237 9.87 -2.40 21.80
CA TYR A 237 9.80 -3.55 20.91
C TYR A 237 9.15 -4.81 21.51
N SER A 238 8.32 -4.63 22.56
CA SER A 238 7.48 -5.72 23.03
C SER A 238 6.51 -6.19 21.98
N VAL A 239 6.29 -7.51 21.89
CA VAL A 239 5.59 -8.16 20.78
C VAL A 239 4.35 -8.87 21.28
N LYS A 240 3.24 -8.68 20.57
CA LYS A 240 2.06 -9.56 20.61
C LYS A 240 1.81 -10.14 19.23
N THR A 241 1.22 -11.33 19.16
CA THR A 241 1.03 -12.03 17.90
C THR A 241 -0.36 -12.64 17.78
N PHE A 242 -0.82 -12.76 16.54
CA PHE A 242 -2.00 -13.51 16.17
C PHE A 242 -1.63 -14.49 15.05
N THR A 243 -1.94 -15.78 15.25
CA THR A 243 -1.73 -16.83 14.25
C THR A 243 -3.05 -17.56 14.03
N PRO A 244 -3.66 -17.52 12.83
CA PRO A 244 -4.83 -18.30 12.49
C PRO A 244 -4.47 -19.80 12.34
N ASP A 245 -5.49 -20.66 12.22
CA ASP A 245 -5.27 -22.11 12.03
C ASP A 245 -4.62 -22.45 10.67
N SER A 246 -4.83 -21.61 9.66
CA SER A 246 -4.32 -21.82 8.31
C SER A 246 -4.22 -20.49 7.56
N TYR A 247 -3.48 -20.52 6.43
CA TYR A 247 -3.23 -19.39 5.54
C TYR A 247 -2.40 -18.27 6.18
N GLY A 248 -1.83 -17.44 5.36
CA GLY A 248 -0.96 -16.35 5.76
C GLY A 248 -1.44 -15.00 5.24
N PHE A 249 -0.54 -14.02 5.35
CA PHE A 249 -0.79 -12.63 5.05
C PHE A 249 0.18 -12.17 3.97
N TYR A 250 -0.35 -11.95 2.75
CA TYR A 250 0.43 -11.57 1.58
C TYR A 250 -0.04 -10.18 1.11
N TRP A 251 0.83 -9.18 1.14
CA TRP A 251 0.57 -7.76 0.84
C TRP A 251 -0.54 -7.09 1.68
N ALA A 252 -1.19 -7.82 2.56
CA ALA A 252 -2.32 -7.39 3.36
C ALA A 252 -1.88 -6.52 4.55
N GLY A 253 -1.64 -5.23 4.31
CA GLY A 253 -1.36 -4.26 5.36
C GLY A 253 -2.56 -3.99 6.25
N ALA A 254 -2.30 -3.64 7.52
CA ALA A 254 -3.33 -3.34 8.50
C ALA A 254 -3.66 -1.85 8.56
N VAL A 255 -4.94 -1.55 8.83
CA VAL A 255 -5.42 -0.22 9.19
C VAL A 255 -6.01 -0.22 10.60
N SER A 256 -5.91 0.89 11.31
CA SER A 256 -6.37 1.04 12.70
C SER A 256 -7.46 2.10 12.84
N ASP A 257 -8.49 1.81 13.65
CA ASP A 257 -9.49 2.79 14.09
C ASP A 257 -9.16 3.40 15.48
N GLY A 258 -7.97 3.10 16.02
CA GLY A 258 -7.53 3.49 17.36
C GLY A 258 -7.99 2.55 18.48
N THR A 259 -8.85 1.58 18.21
CA THR A 259 -9.33 0.55 19.14
C THR A 259 -8.98 -0.84 18.63
N ASN A 260 -9.17 -1.06 17.34
CA ASN A 260 -8.92 -2.30 16.65
C ASN A 260 -8.03 -2.05 15.42
N VAL A 261 -7.43 -3.12 14.95
CA VAL A 261 -6.75 -3.18 13.65
C VAL A 261 -7.42 -4.20 12.75
N TYR A 262 -7.47 -3.90 11.44
CA TYR A 262 -8.14 -4.68 10.41
C TYR A 262 -7.14 -5.05 9.32
N PHE A 263 -7.09 -6.32 8.92
CA PHE A 263 -6.18 -6.82 7.89
C PHE A 263 -6.73 -8.05 7.18
N GLY A 264 -6.41 -8.16 5.89
CA GLY A 264 -6.81 -9.29 5.06
C GLY A 264 -5.93 -10.51 5.26
N SER A 265 -6.41 -11.67 4.79
CA SER A 265 -5.67 -12.92 4.71
C SER A 265 -6.01 -13.67 3.43
N ASP A 266 -5.19 -14.64 3.10
CA ASP A 266 -5.55 -15.61 2.06
C ASP A 266 -6.85 -16.35 2.44
N ASN A 267 -7.51 -16.95 1.44
CA ASN A 267 -8.80 -17.64 1.58
C ASN A 267 -10.02 -16.75 1.89
N GLY A 268 -9.98 -15.48 1.52
CA GLY A 268 -11.14 -14.58 1.61
C GLY A 268 -11.52 -14.14 3.03
N LEU A 269 -10.54 -14.07 3.94
CA LEU A 269 -10.77 -13.72 5.33
C LEU A 269 -10.33 -12.28 5.62
N LEU A 270 -11.19 -11.52 6.30
CA LEU A 270 -10.86 -10.21 6.88
C LEU A 270 -10.90 -10.34 8.40
N TYR A 271 -9.74 -10.16 9.03
CA TYR A 271 -9.59 -10.21 10.49
C TYR A 271 -9.67 -8.83 11.10
N TRP A 272 -10.12 -8.79 12.37
CA TRP A 272 -9.89 -7.67 13.25
C TRP A 272 -9.29 -8.14 14.57
N ARG A 273 -8.43 -7.31 15.19
CA ARG A 273 -7.84 -7.57 16.51
C ARG A 273 -7.89 -6.32 17.36
N SER A 274 -8.21 -6.49 18.66
CA SER A 274 -8.12 -5.39 19.63
C SER A 274 -6.67 -4.95 19.80
N ILE A 275 -6.41 -3.64 19.78
CA ILE A 275 -5.06 -3.10 20.02
C ILE A 275 -4.59 -3.42 21.44
N ALA A 276 -5.48 -3.33 22.43
CA ALA A 276 -5.17 -3.59 23.83
C ALA A 276 -4.85 -5.08 24.10
N ASP A 277 -5.62 -5.98 23.49
CA ASP A 277 -5.56 -7.44 23.71
C ASP A 277 -5.39 -8.19 22.36
N PHE A 278 -4.34 -7.82 21.62
CA PHE A 278 -4.10 -8.25 20.24
C PHE A 278 -4.04 -9.78 20.08
N ASP A 279 -3.44 -10.46 21.03
CA ASP A 279 -3.26 -11.91 21.06
C ASP A 279 -4.52 -12.70 21.41
N THR A 280 -5.47 -12.09 22.15
CA THR A 280 -6.61 -12.81 22.70
C THR A 280 -7.97 -12.35 22.19
N THR A 281 -8.12 -11.06 21.81
CA THR A 281 -9.42 -10.47 21.45
C THR A 281 -9.48 -10.06 19.98
N GLY A 282 -10.43 -10.62 19.26
CA GLY A 282 -10.66 -10.31 17.84
C GLY A 282 -11.72 -11.20 17.20
N GLY A 283 -11.86 -11.07 15.89
CA GLY A 283 -12.80 -11.86 15.11
C GLY A 283 -12.42 -11.88 13.62
N VAL A 284 -13.26 -12.50 12.83
CA VAL A 284 -13.09 -12.69 11.40
C VAL A 284 -14.41 -12.52 10.67
N LEU A 285 -14.36 -11.91 9.49
CA LEU A 285 -15.42 -11.91 8.50
C LEU A 285 -14.98 -12.80 7.34
N ASP A 286 -15.76 -13.83 7.05
CA ASP A 286 -15.56 -14.72 5.91
C ASP A 286 -16.32 -14.16 4.69
N LEU A 287 -15.58 -13.65 3.72
CA LEU A 287 -16.14 -13.07 2.50
C LEU A 287 -16.75 -14.14 1.58
N THR A 288 -16.35 -15.40 1.74
CA THR A 288 -16.89 -16.52 0.95
C THR A 288 -18.36 -16.82 1.27
N ASP A 289 -18.85 -16.39 2.44
CA ASP A 289 -20.27 -16.42 2.79
C ASP A 289 -21.10 -15.47 1.92
N VAL A 290 -20.47 -14.43 1.33
CA VAL A 290 -21.13 -13.42 0.48
C VAL A 290 -20.83 -13.65 -1.01
N ALA A 291 -19.64 -14.14 -1.32
CA ALA A 291 -19.22 -14.53 -2.67
C ALA A 291 -18.27 -15.72 -2.58
N SER A 292 -18.74 -16.90 -3.01
CA SER A 292 -17.96 -18.15 -2.92
C SER A 292 -16.63 -18.10 -3.71
N ASP A 293 -16.49 -17.16 -4.63
CA ASP A 293 -15.31 -16.85 -5.45
C ASP A 293 -14.58 -15.58 -4.98
N ALA A 294 -14.74 -15.15 -3.72
CA ALA A 294 -14.09 -13.97 -3.18
C ALA A 294 -12.57 -13.97 -3.41
N GLY A 295 -11.93 -15.12 -3.28
CA GLY A 295 -10.48 -15.26 -3.41
C GLY A 295 -9.71 -14.63 -2.25
N ASN A 296 -8.40 -14.60 -2.34
CA ASN A 296 -7.52 -14.10 -1.29
C ASN A 296 -7.64 -12.58 -1.12
N VAL A 297 -7.58 -12.09 0.12
CA VAL A 297 -7.46 -10.65 0.43
C VAL A 297 -5.98 -10.30 0.44
N ARG A 298 -5.48 -9.78 -0.68
CA ARG A 298 -4.06 -9.43 -0.89
C ARG A 298 -3.85 -7.96 -1.21
N SER A 299 -4.78 -7.10 -0.83
CA SER A 299 -4.60 -5.65 -0.78
C SER A 299 -4.49 -5.17 0.67
N THR A 300 -3.83 -4.06 0.88
CA THR A 300 -3.91 -3.33 2.15
C THR A 300 -5.33 -2.82 2.35
N VAL A 301 -5.81 -2.83 3.59
CA VAL A 301 -7.13 -2.29 3.91
C VAL A 301 -7.04 -0.77 4.04
N MET A 302 -7.85 -0.05 3.26
CA MET A 302 -8.02 1.40 3.38
C MET A 302 -9.25 1.71 4.23
N MET A 303 -9.19 2.76 5.03
CA MET A 303 -10.29 3.26 5.86
C MET A 303 -10.65 4.69 5.47
N ASP A 304 -11.93 4.99 5.31
CA ASP A 304 -12.37 6.37 5.11
C ASP A 304 -12.79 7.05 6.42
N GLU A 305 -13.05 8.35 6.34
CA GLU A 305 -13.44 9.19 7.48
C GLU A 305 -14.85 8.82 8.04
N ASP A 306 -15.70 8.23 7.21
CA ASP A 306 -17.04 7.80 7.60
C ASP A 306 -17.03 6.48 8.38
N GLY A 307 -15.89 5.78 8.39
CA GLY A 307 -15.69 4.52 9.10
C GLY A 307 -16.07 3.31 8.27
N PHE A 308 -15.78 3.36 6.96
CA PHE A 308 -15.85 2.21 6.08
C PHE A 308 -14.46 1.71 5.72
N LEU A 309 -14.35 0.40 5.60
CA LEU A 309 -13.15 -0.30 5.15
C LEU A 309 -13.29 -0.68 3.68
N TYR A 310 -12.28 -0.39 2.89
CA TYR A 310 -12.22 -0.73 1.47
C TYR A 310 -10.98 -1.56 1.18
N PHE A 311 -11.15 -2.62 0.41
CA PHE A 311 -10.07 -3.50 -0.01
C PHE A 311 -10.49 -4.31 -1.23
N THR A 312 -9.53 -4.96 -1.88
CA THR A 312 -9.81 -5.84 -3.02
C THR A 312 -9.44 -7.28 -2.73
N THR A 313 -9.96 -8.17 -3.57
CA THR A 313 -9.65 -9.60 -3.49
C THR A 313 -9.27 -10.18 -4.85
N GLN A 314 -8.55 -11.30 -4.81
CA GLN A 314 -8.16 -12.03 -6.02
C GLN A 314 -9.33 -12.64 -6.79
N GLY A 315 -10.52 -12.69 -6.22
CA GLY A 315 -11.76 -12.95 -6.95
C GLY A 315 -12.21 -11.79 -7.84
N GLY A 316 -11.45 -10.70 -7.91
CA GLY A 316 -11.77 -9.52 -8.74
C GLY A 316 -12.90 -8.69 -8.18
N TYR A 317 -12.98 -8.53 -6.88
CA TYR A 317 -13.97 -7.69 -6.21
C TYR A 317 -13.32 -6.54 -5.47
N LEU A 318 -13.97 -5.37 -5.52
CA LEU A 318 -13.83 -4.30 -4.53
C LEU A 318 -14.90 -4.51 -3.46
N TRP A 319 -14.49 -4.49 -2.21
CA TRP A 319 -15.35 -4.64 -1.04
C TRP A 319 -15.45 -3.35 -0.24
N CYS A 320 -16.62 -3.12 0.33
CA CYS A 320 -16.86 -2.12 1.37
C CYS A 320 -17.47 -2.80 2.59
N CYS A 321 -16.86 -2.59 3.74
CA CYS A 321 -17.33 -3.13 5.02
C CYS A 321 -17.46 -2.02 6.06
N SER A 322 -18.48 -2.11 6.91
CA SER A 322 -18.56 -1.31 8.14
C SER A 322 -17.96 -2.07 9.31
N TYR A 323 -17.54 -1.34 10.36
CA TYR A 323 -16.94 -1.95 11.55
C TYR A 323 -17.50 -1.41 12.88
N LYS A 324 -18.26 -0.32 12.87
CA LYS A 324 -18.73 0.36 14.10
C LYS A 324 -19.68 -0.48 14.96
N ASP A 325 -20.52 -1.29 14.34
CA ASP A 325 -21.47 -2.19 15.01
C ASP A 325 -21.14 -3.68 14.78
N GLY A 326 -19.87 -3.97 14.54
CA GLY A 326 -19.35 -5.26 14.11
C GLY A 326 -18.97 -5.26 12.65
N LEU A 327 -18.06 -6.15 12.27
CA LEU A 327 -17.54 -6.22 10.91
C LEU A 327 -18.57 -6.86 9.97
N THR A 328 -19.11 -6.07 9.03
CA THR A 328 -20.15 -6.50 8.08
C THR A 328 -19.89 -5.98 6.68
N VAL A 329 -20.27 -6.77 5.66
CA VAL A 329 -20.23 -6.33 4.27
C VAL A 329 -21.39 -5.39 3.98
N GLU A 330 -21.12 -4.18 3.55
CA GLU A 330 -22.12 -3.21 3.08
C GLU A 330 -22.44 -3.44 1.60
N TRP A 331 -21.39 -3.58 0.79
CA TRP A 331 -21.51 -3.87 -0.63
C TRP A 331 -20.21 -4.42 -1.21
N LYS A 332 -20.31 -4.98 -2.41
CA LYS A 332 -19.17 -5.37 -3.25
C LYS A 332 -19.42 -4.99 -4.70
N ALA A 333 -18.38 -4.73 -5.45
CA ALA A 333 -18.41 -4.49 -6.89
C ALA A 333 -17.49 -5.48 -7.61
N LYS A 334 -17.99 -6.15 -8.66
CA LYS A 334 -17.15 -6.97 -9.53
C LYS A 334 -16.37 -6.05 -10.45
N LEU A 335 -15.05 -6.23 -10.50
CA LEU A 335 -14.13 -5.50 -11.36
C LEU A 335 -14.00 -6.20 -12.72
N GLY A 336 -13.43 -5.48 -13.70
CA GLY A 336 -13.22 -6.00 -15.03
C GLY A 336 -14.10 -5.31 -16.09
N PRO A 337 -13.90 -5.62 -17.37
CA PRO A 337 -14.65 -4.98 -18.46
C PRO A 337 -16.13 -5.36 -18.48
N ASP A 338 -16.48 -6.52 -17.94
CA ASP A 338 -17.83 -6.99 -17.71
C ASP A 338 -17.87 -7.96 -16.51
N PRO A 339 -19.06 -8.20 -15.88
CA PRO A 339 -19.17 -9.03 -14.69
C PRO A 339 -18.78 -10.52 -14.88
N ASP A 340 -18.79 -11.01 -16.11
CA ASP A 340 -18.46 -12.41 -16.44
C ASP A 340 -16.96 -12.61 -16.68
N THR A 341 -16.18 -11.51 -16.78
CA THR A 341 -14.74 -11.59 -16.98
C THR A 341 -14.04 -12.01 -15.68
N ASN A 342 -13.23 -13.06 -15.77
CA ASN A 342 -12.41 -13.50 -14.64
C ASN A 342 -11.16 -12.61 -14.53
N VAL A 343 -11.19 -11.68 -13.60
CA VAL A 343 -10.08 -10.78 -13.29
C VAL A 343 -9.67 -10.94 -11.83
N THR A 344 -8.50 -10.44 -11.52
CA THR A 344 -7.91 -10.43 -10.18
C THR A 344 -7.62 -9.00 -9.75
N SER A 345 -7.68 -8.70 -8.46
CA SER A 345 -7.17 -7.46 -7.91
C SER A 345 -6.37 -7.69 -6.62
N THR A 346 -5.27 -6.95 -6.50
CA THR A 346 -4.45 -6.80 -5.30
C THR A 346 -4.22 -5.33 -4.99
N SER A 347 -4.85 -4.45 -5.78
CA SER A 347 -4.73 -3.00 -5.66
C SER A 347 -5.44 -2.49 -4.41
N THR A 348 -4.74 -1.72 -3.58
CA THR A 348 -5.38 -0.96 -2.51
C THR A 348 -6.19 0.18 -3.11
N PRO A 349 -7.49 0.28 -2.79
CA PRO A 349 -8.35 1.34 -3.34
C PRO A 349 -7.98 2.71 -2.78
N THR A 350 -8.27 3.76 -3.54
CA THR A 350 -8.17 5.15 -3.09
C THR A 350 -9.49 5.87 -3.34
N LYS A 351 -10.01 6.54 -2.33
CA LYS A 351 -11.30 7.24 -2.36
C LYS A 351 -11.11 8.74 -2.30
N VAL A 352 -11.73 9.46 -3.25
CA VAL A 352 -11.85 10.93 -3.24
C VAL A 352 -13.30 11.30 -3.53
N GLY A 353 -13.94 12.02 -2.63
CA GLY A 353 -15.38 12.30 -2.74
C GLY A 353 -16.18 11.00 -2.91
N ASP A 354 -17.00 10.95 -3.96
CA ASP A 354 -17.81 9.77 -4.28
C ASP A 354 -17.12 8.76 -5.22
N ARG A 355 -15.87 9.00 -5.61
CA ARG A 355 -15.11 8.16 -6.54
C ARG A 355 -14.11 7.29 -5.80
N ILE A 356 -14.12 5.99 -6.12
CA ILE A 356 -13.17 5.00 -5.58
C ILE A 356 -12.39 4.44 -6.77
N TYR A 357 -11.07 4.63 -6.77
CA TYR A 357 -10.19 4.19 -7.83
C TYR A 357 -9.48 2.91 -7.45
N VAL A 358 -9.42 1.95 -8.38
CA VAL A 358 -8.88 0.61 -8.13
C VAL A 358 -8.28 0.00 -9.38
N GLY A 359 -7.15 -0.69 -9.23
CA GLY A 359 -6.52 -1.48 -10.27
C GLY A 359 -7.06 -2.91 -10.35
N TYR A 360 -7.00 -3.51 -11.53
CA TYR A 360 -7.27 -4.93 -11.75
C TYR A 360 -6.36 -5.50 -12.85
N TYR A 361 -6.27 -6.81 -12.91
CA TYR A 361 -5.44 -7.49 -13.92
C TYR A 361 -6.00 -8.86 -14.30
N SER A 362 -5.61 -9.32 -15.50
CA SER A 362 -5.79 -10.68 -15.99
C SER A 362 -4.48 -11.17 -16.57
N GLY A 363 -3.73 -11.94 -15.77
CA GLY A 363 -2.35 -12.30 -16.06
C GLY A 363 -1.42 -11.08 -16.12
N PHE A 364 -0.37 -11.17 -16.93
CA PHE A 364 0.66 -10.13 -17.09
C PHE A 364 0.51 -9.29 -18.38
N SER A 365 -0.63 -9.33 -19.02
CA SER A 365 -0.84 -8.66 -20.32
C SER A 365 -2.09 -7.80 -20.40
N ASP A 366 -3.06 -7.98 -19.51
CA ASP A 366 -4.34 -7.28 -19.56
C ASP A 366 -4.80 -6.85 -18.17
N GLY A 367 -5.67 -5.85 -18.13
CA GLY A 367 -6.19 -5.23 -16.92
C GLY A 367 -6.45 -3.75 -17.10
N GLY A 368 -6.43 -3.00 -16.00
CA GLY A 368 -6.62 -1.55 -16.05
C GLY A 368 -6.93 -0.92 -14.69
N VAL A 369 -7.38 0.33 -14.75
CA VAL A 369 -7.88 1.11 -13.63
C VAL A 369 -9.35 1.40 -13.83
N GLN A 370 -10.14 1.24 -12.78
CA GLN A 370 -11.57 1.55 -12.75
C GLN A 370 -11.90 2.56 -11.66
N CYS A 371 -12.94 3.34 -11.93
CA CYS A 371 -13.63 4.20 -10.98
C CYS A 371 -14.93 3.52 -10.56
N VAL A 372 -15.10 3.33 -9.26
CA VAL A 372 -16.36 2.83 -8.69
C VAL A 372 -17.05 3.98 -7.97
N THR A 373 -18.33 4.20 -8.28
CA THR A 373 -19.21 5.13 -7.58
C THR A 373 -20.38 4.36 -7.00
N VAL A 374 -20.96 4.87 -5.90
CA VAL A 374 -22.04 4.16 -5.21
C VAL A 374 -23.24 5.09 -5.07
N SER A 375 -24.40 4.65 -5.52
CA SER A 375 -25.67 5.33 -5.28
C SER A 375 -26.49 4.61 -4.24
N ILE A 376 -27.41 5.33 -3.59
CA ILE A 376 -28.39 4.76 -2.68
C ILE A 376 -29.62 4.38 -3.48
N GLY A 377 -30.13 3.18 -3.30
CA GLY A 377 -31.34 2.68 -3.94
C GLY A 377 -32.61 3.43 -3.51
N GLU A 378 -33.70 3.24 -4.26
CA GLU A 378 -34.99 3.87 -3.98
C GLU A 378 -35.57 3.50 -2.58
N ASP A 379 -35.14 2.40 -2.00
CA ASP A 379 -35.46 1.97 -0.63
C ASP A 379 -34.76 2.80 0.46
N GLY A 380 -33.80 3.66 0.06
CA GLY A 380 -33.03 4.52 0.94
C GLY A 380 -32.03 3.78 1.84
N SER A 381 -31.73 2.50 1.53
CA SER A 381 -30.87 1.64 2.34
C SER A 381 -29.91 0.75 1.54
N SER A 382 -30.26 0.41 0.30
CA SER A 382 -29.43 -0.43 -0.56
C SER A 382 -28.32 0.37 -1.21
N TYR A 383 -27.09 -0.16 -1.21
CA TYR A 383 -25.97 0.40 -1.95
C TYR A 383 -25.91 -0.20 -3.37
N ILE A 384 -25.80 0.63 -4.38
CA ILE A 384 -25.75 0.24 -5.79
C ILE A 384 -24.42 0.75 -6.38
N PRO A 385 -23.37 -0.10 -6.43
CA PRO A 385 -22.12 0.26 -7.05
C PRO A 385 -22.21 0.30 -8.56
N SER A 386 -21.53 1.25 -9.18
CA SER A 386 -21.36 1.41 -10.63
C SER A 386 -19.87 1.48 -10.95
N VAL A 387 -19.44 0.70 -11.92
CA VAL A 387 -18.03 0.56 -12.30
C VAL A 387 -17.81 1.18 -13.68
N ALA A 388 -16.86 2.10 -13.79
CA ALA A 388 -16.49 2.76 -15.03
C ALA A 388 -15.00 2.58 -15.35
N PRO A 389 -14.60 2.32 -16.62
CA PRO A 389 -13.19 2.22 -16.97
C PRO A 389 -12.53 3.60 -16.95
N VAL A 390 -11.32 3.67 -16.37
CA VAL A 390 -10.44 4.85 -16.47
C VAL A 390 -9.31 4.58 -17.47
N ALA A 391 -8.63 3.43 -17.32
CA ALA A 391 -7.55 2.99 -18.20
C ALA A 391 -7.64 1.48 -18.41
N SER A 392 -7.17 0.97 -19.54
CA SER A 392 -7.25 -0.46 -19.89
C SER A 392 -6.11 -0.90 -20.80
N GLY A 393 -5.93 -2.23 -20.93
CA GLY A 393 -4.96 -2.85 -21.83
C GLY A 393 -3.60 -3.11 -21.19
N PHE A 394 -3.50 -3.07 -19.85
CA PHE A 394 -2.30 -3.42 -19.09
C PHE A 394 -2.65 -3.83 -17.65
N PRO A 395 -1.87 -4.75 -17.05
CA PRO A 395 -2.15 -5.22 -15.68
C PRO A 395 -1.78 -4.18 -14.63
N VAL A 396 -2.73 -3.84 -13.74
CA VAL A 396 -2.50 -2.92 -12.63
C VAL A 396 -2.74 -3.66 -11.32
N GLN A 397 -1.65 -3.97 -10.61
CA GLN A 397 -1.66 -4.66 -9.32
C GLN A 397 -1.39 -3.70 -8.16
N SER A 398 -0.72 -2.59 -8.44
CA SER A 398 -0.34 -1.57 -7.46
C SER A 398 -1.54 -0.78 -6.93
N SER A 399 -1.34 -0.11 -5.80
CA SER A 399 -2.24 0.95 -5.32
C SER A 399 -2.32 2.09 -6.34
N ILE A 400 -3.43 2.81 -6.33
CA ILE A 400 -3.64 4.02 -7.14
C ILE A 400 -3.41 5.22 -6.23
N VAL A 401 -2.54 6.14 -6.63
CA VAL A 401 -2.41 7.45 -5.96
C VAL A 401 -3.26 8.45 -6.71
N VAL A 402 -3.95 9.32 -6.00
CA VAL A 402 -4.88 10.28 -6.59
C VAL A 402 -4.56 11.71 -6.15
N MET A 403 -4.47 12.62 -7.11
CA MET A 403 -4.51 14.06 -6.87
C MET A 403 -5.83 14.60 -7.42
N GLY A 404 -6.73 15.04 -6.53
CA GLY A 404 -8.06 15.52 -6.89
C GLY A 404 -9.00 15.51 -5.70
N ASP A 405 -10.25 15.88 -5.94
CA ASP A 405 -11.31 15.97 -4.92
C ASP A 405 -12.58 15.15 -5.27
N GLY A 406 -12.55 14.42 -6.37
CA GLY A 406 -13.69 13.62 -6.86
C GLY A 406 -14.81 14.42 -7.50
N THR A 407 -14.70 15.74 -7.63
CA THR A 407 -15.73 16.60 -8.23
C THR A 407 -15.37 17.10 -9.62
N GLY A 408 -14.09 17.40 -9.85
CA GLY A 408 -13.52 17.85 -11.12
C GLY A 408 -12.71 16.76 -11.82
N THR A 409 -11.57 17.16 -12.37
CA THR A 409 -10.59 16.25 -12.94
C THR A 409 -9.68 15.73 -11.83
N ASP A 410 -9.65 14.41 -11.67
CA ASP A 410 -8.70 13.72 -10.82
C ASP A 410 -7.52 13.22 -11.66
N TYR A 411 -6.32 13.25 -11.11
CA TYR A 411 -5.11 12.66 -11.70
C TYR A 411 -4.75 11.39 -10.95
N LEU A 412 -4.57 10.30 -11.69
CA LEU A 412 -4.34 8.96 -11.16
C LEU A 412 -2.94 8.49 -11.53
N TYR A 413 -2.18 8.05 -10.55
CA TYR A 413 -0.81 7.57 -10.68
C TYR A 413 -0.73 6.10 -10.31
N PHE A 414 -0.15 5.29 -11.19
CA PHE A 414 -0.06 3.83 -11.02
C PHE A 414 1.03 3.21 -11.88
N ASN A 415 1.45 2.01 -11.48
CA ASN A 415 2.40 1.18 -12.21
C ASN A 415 1.70 0.02 -12.90
N THR A 416 2.38 -0.54 -13.91
CA THR A 416 1.88 -1.72 -14.63
C THR A 416 2.86 -2.90 -14.50
N ASN A 417 2.35 -4.04 -14.06
CA ASN A 417 3.14 -5.26 -13.88
C ASN A 417 3.15 -6.12 -15.16
N ALA A 418 3.76 -5.57 -16.20
CA ALA A 418 3.87 -6.16 -17.53
C ALA A 418 5.33 -6.29 -17.97
N GLN A 419 5.62 -7.12 -18.99
CA GLN A 419 6.97 -7.28 -19.52
C GLN A 419 7.62 -5.95 -19.95
N LYS A 420 6.82 -4.94 -20.26
CA LYS A 420 7.23 -3.55 -20.50
C LYS A 420 6.46 -2.65 -19.52
N GLY A 421 6.54 -2.98 -18.25
CA GLY A 421 5.89 -2.23 -17.20
C GLY A 421 6.42 -0.80 -17.10
N ALA A 422 5.53 0.11 -16.79
CA ALA A 422 5.81 1.54 -16.73
C ALA A 422 4.96 2.19 -15.63
N GLY A 423 5.37 3.38 -15.21
CA GLY A 423 4.54 4.28 -14.42
C GLY A 423 3.73 5.21 -15.31
N TYR A 424 2.51 5.52 -14.90
CA TYR A 424 1.58 6.36 -15.64
C TYR A 424 0.92 7.41 -14.75
N CYS A 425 0.58 8.54 -15.36
CA CYS A 425 -0.43 9.47 -14.90
C CYS A 425 -1.59 9.51 -15.91
N TYR A 426 -2.81 9.38 -15.43
CA TYR A 426 -4.05 9.54 -16.20
C TYR A 426 -4.90 10.63 -15.56
N SER A 427 -5.59 11.43 -16.38
CA SER A 427 -6.63 12.34 -15.90
C SER A 427 -8.01 11.72 -16.14
N TYR A 428 -8.93 11.93 -15.18
CA TYR A 428 -10.31 11.44 -15.26
C TYR A 428 -11.28 12.45 -14.65
N ASP A 429 -12.33 12.81 -15.39
CA ASP A 429 -13.33 13.82 -15.02
C ASP A 429 -14.71 13.25 -14.67
N GLY A 430 -14.80 11.91 -14.52
CA GLY A 430 -16.08 11.21 -14.34
C GLY A 430 -16.76 10.83 -15.65
N GLY A 431 -16.10 11.04 -16.80
CA GLY A 431 -16.59 10.68 -18.11
C GLY A 431 -16.54 9.18 -18.42
N LYS A 432 -16.46 8.83 -19.71
CA LYS A 432 -16.47 7.43 -20.14
C LYS A 432 -15.15 6.72 -19.97
N THR A 433 -14.03 7.42 -20.14
CA THR A 433 -12.66 6.90 -20.02
C THR A 433 -11.72 8.04 -19.61
N GLY A 434 -10.63 7.71 -18.94
CA GLY A 434 -9.56 8.66 -18.65
C GLY A 434 -8.66 8.94 -19.85
N SER A 435 -7.81 9.94 -19.72
CA SER A 435 -6.82 10.33 -20.72
C SER A 435 -5.42 10.22 -20.13
N LYS A 436 -4.50 9.56 -20.86
CA LYS A 436 -3.11 9.52 -20.45
C LYS A 436 -2.50 10.91 -20.48
N VAL A 437 -1.93 11.34 -19.37
CA VAL A 437 -1.16 12.59 -19.24
C VAL A 437 0.31 12.31 -19.58
N TRP A 438 0.94 11.39 -18.85
CA TRP A 438 2.30 10.94 -19.14
C TRP A 438 2.46 9.43 -18.86
N GLY A 439 3.58 8.88 -19.30
CA GLY A 439 4.01 7.52 -18.99
C GLY A 439 5.51 7.39 -19.21
N THR A 440 6.19 6.66 -18.32
CA THR A 440 7.63 6.40 -18.46
C THR A 440 7.90 5.40 -19.59
N THR A 441 9.13 5.36 -20.06
CA THR A 441 9.59 4.29 -20.96
C THR A 441 9.66 2.98 -20.15
N GLY A 442 8.77 2.04 -20.47
CA GLY A 442 8.71 0.75 -19.80
C GLY A 442 9.78 -0.21 -20.31
N ASP A 443 10.43 -0.93 -19.41
CA ASP A 443 11.47 -1.91 -19.76
C ASP A 443 11.32 -3.28 -19.08
N THR A 444 10.68 -3.37 -17.92
CA THR A 444 10.38 -4.61 -17.20
C THR A 444 9.22 -4.41 -16.22
N TYR A 445 8.84 -5.45 -15.54
CA TYR A 445 7.74 -5.46 -14.57
C TYR A 445 7.92 -4.39 -13.48
N ALA A 446 6.86 -3.63 -13.18
CA ALA A 446 6.79 -2.63 -12.13
C ALA A 446 5.58 -2.94 -11.23
N LEU A 447 5.79 -3.80 -10.26
CA LEU A 447 4.75 -4.33 -9.37
C LEU A 447 4.39 -3.35 -8.26
N GLY A 448 5.39 -2.76 -7.62
CA GLY A 448 5.21 -1.83 -6.51
C GLY A 448 4.38 -0.61 -6.90
N GLY A 449 3.79 0.07 -5.91
CA GLY A 449 3.08 1.32 -6.11
C GLY A 449 4.00 2.53 -6.24
N MET A 450 3.43 3.68 -6.58
CA MET A 450 4.14 4.96 -6.53
C MET A 450 4.04 5.57 -5.14
N ALA A 451 5.11 6.23 -4.71
CA ALA A 451 5.12 7.20 -3.62
C ALA A 451 5.13 8.60 -4.22
N ILE A 452 4.34 9.51 -3.68
CA ILE A 452 4.26 10.89 -4.18
C ILE A 452 4.34 11.86 -3.01
N ASP A 453 5.34 12.76 -3.06
CA ASP A 453 5.53 13.82 -2.08
C ASP A 453 6.23 15.03 -2.73
N ASN A 454 5.85 16.24 -2.35
CA ASN A 454 6.48 17.48 -2.81
C ASN A 454 6.67 17.56 -4.33
N GLY A 455 5.66 17.14 -5.10
CA GLY A 455 5.68 17.15 -6.57
C GLY A 455 6.52 16.05 -7.23
N TYR A 456 7.15 15.16 -6.46
CA TYR A 456 7.89 14.01 -6.99
C TYR A 456 7.05 12.74 -6.94
N ALA A 457 6.98 12.01 -8.06
CA ALA A 457 6.47 10.65 -8.12
C ALA A 457 7.64 9.66 -8.25
N VAL A 458 7.76 8.71 -7.31
CA VAL A 458 8.89 7.79 -7.22
C VAL A 458 8.41 6.35 -7.19
N PHE A 459 8.98 5.50 -8.03
CA PHE A 459 8.68 4.06 -8.09
C PHE A 459 9.85 3.28 -8.71
N GLY A 460 9.86 1.98 -8.52
CA GLY A 460 10.88 1.10 -9.08
C GLY A 460 10.33 -0.05 -9.90
N ASN A 461 11.22 -0.89 -10.40
CA ASN A 461 10.92 -2.08 -11.18
C ASN A 461 11.87 -3.26 -10.86
N ASP A 462 11.64 -4.42 -11.49
CA ASP A 462 12.41 -5.66 -11.28
C ASP A 462 13.91 -5.55 -11.65
N TYR A 463 14.32 -4.54 -12.41
CA TYR A 463 15.74 -4.34 -12.76
C TYR A 463 16.46 -3.37 -11.84
N ASN A 464 15.88 -3.04 -10.68
CA ASN A 464 16.43 -2.04 -9.77
C ASN A 464 16.56 -0.64 -10.40
N HIS A 465 15.73 -0.34 -11.41
CA HIS A 465 15.60 1.00 -11.94
C HIS A 465 14.61 1.79 -11.08
N LEU A 466 15.08 2.89 -10.51
CA LEU A 466 14.25 3.82 -9.74
C LEU A 466 13.95 5.04 -10.61
N TYR A 467 12.67 5.25 -10.89
CA TYR A 467 12.18 6.42 -11.59
C TYR A 467 11.84 7.52 -10.58
N VAL A 468 12.22 8.75 -10.92
CA VAL A 468 11.88 9.97 -10.17
C VAL A 468 11.32 10.96 -11.17
N VAL A 469 10.00 11.12 -11.16
CA VAL A 469 9.26 11.98 -12.10
C VAL A 469 8.84 13.27 -11.40
N HIS A 470 9.01 14.41 -12.07
CA HIS A 470 8.66 15.75 -11.57
C HIS A 470 8.30 16.67 -12.73
N ASP A 471 7.43 17.69 -12.52
CA ASP A 471 7.04 18.70 -13.52
C ASP A 471 8.19 19.67 -13.85
#